data_3174d4ef0a463fad0562119592ade453
#
_entry.id   3174d4ef0a463fad0562119592ade453
#
_cell.length_a   1.000
_cell.length_b   1.000
_cell.length_c   1.000
_cell.angle_alpha   90.00
_cell.angle_beta   90.00
_cell.angle_gamma   90.00
#
_symmetry.space_group_name_H-M   'P 1'
#
loop_
_entity.id
_entity.type
_entity.pdbx_description
1 polymer ?
#
loop_
_entity_poly.entity_id
_entity_poly.type
_entity_poly.pdbx_seq_one_letter_code
_entity_poly.pdbx_strand_id
1 'polypeptide(L)'
;VALSGVPNSDVFYTSLTSDLLWYRLWPNSSFFLGILPGALIASLPIWIALYIVIRARIKDWRPLRLVLILAALIVLFLGGLVVSLKIGGGANVHNMDAYFSLLLIVFAYLVFARYRPETGETAQPVTLHWLVIVLLLINPVWSFIQFGPGFGSYDSARTQSVMTSLQDYVDQTNAEGGEILFITQRHLISMHMLNNVTLVPEYEREDLMEIAMANNTQALKEFRQDVESQRFALIVVDPLNYNILSRRRA
;
A
#
# COMPACT_ATOMS: atom_id res chain seq x y z
N VAL A 1 18.06 5.40 -5.68
CA VAL A 1 18.93 4.26 -5.37
C VAL A 1 20.24 4.38 -6.13
N ALA A 2 20.25 4.54 -7.46
CA ALA A 2 21.51 4.70 -8.22
C ALA A 2 22.29 5.99 -7.88
N LEU A 3 21.63 7.02 -7.38
CA LEU A 3 22.23 8.31 -7.00
C LEU A 3 22.69 8.37 -5.54
N SER A 4 22.24 7.47 -4.68
CA SER A 4 22.58 7.47 -3.25
C SER A 4 23.92 6.77 -2.94
N GLY A 5 24.49 6.02 -3.91
CA GLY A 5 25.72 5.25 -3.70
C GLY A 5 25.59 4.10 -2.69
N VAL A 6 24.39 3.84 -2.15
CA VAL A 6 24.14 2.74 -1.21
C VAL A 6 23.87 1.46 -1.99
N PRO A 7 24.64 0.38 -1.80
CA PRO A 7 24.42 -0.89 -2.48
C PRO A 7 23.21 -1.62 -1.90
N ASN A 8 22.00 -1.28 -2.37
CA ASN A 8 20.75 -1.94 -1.98
C ASN A 8 20.31 -3.06 -2.95
N SER A 9 21.18 -3.44 -3.91
CA SER A 9 20.84 -4.47 -4.88
C SER A 9 20.49 -5.80 -4.22
N ASP A 10 21.25 -6.19 -3.20
CA ASP A 10 21.09 -7.49 -2.55
C ASP A 10 19.79 -7.58 -1.73
N VAL A 11 19.43 -6.51 -1.04
CA VAL A 11 18.14 -6.39 -0.33
C VAL A 11 16.98 -6.43 -1.31
N PHE A 12 17.13 -5.78 -2.48
CA PHE A 12 16.10 -5.79 -3.51
C PHE A 12 15.87 -7.19 -4.08
N TYR A 13 16.91 -7.94 -4.40
CA TYR A 13 16.81 -9.28 -4.99
C TYR A 13 16.35 -10.32 -3.96
N THR A 14 16.86 -10.28 -2.74
CA THR A 14 16.47 -11.23 -1.69
C THR A 14 15.03 -11.06 -1.27
N SER A 15 14.48 -9.84 -1.31
CA SER A 15 13.07 -9.62 -1.04
C SER A 15 12.14 -10.20 -2.12
N LEU A 16 12.59 -10.43 -3.35
CA LEU A 16 11.81 -11.10 -4.39
C LEU A 16 11.84 -12.64 -4.29
N THR A 17 12.81 -13.20 -3.58
CA THR A 17 12.98 -14.66 -3.41
C THR A 17 12.41 -15.19 -2.10
N SER A 18 11.96 -14.32 -1.21
CA SER A 18 11.37 -14.70 0.07
C SER A 18 9.96 -15.29 -0.10
N ASP A 19 9.71 -16.47 0.47
CA ASP A 19 8.39 -17.12 0.50
C ASP A 19 7.31 -16.22 1.15
N LEU A 20 7.70 -15.31 2.05
CA LEU A 20 6.81 -14.37 2.70
C LEU A 20 6.18 -13.36 1.73
N LEU A 21 6.82 -13.07 0.59
CA LEU A 21 6.27 -12.16 -0.42
C LEU A 21 5.10 -12.79 -1.16
N TRP A 22 5.26 -14.03 -1.61
CA TRP A 22 4.22 -14.76 -2.33
C TRP A 22 3.00 -15.03 -1.46
N TYR A 23 3.19 -15.15 -0.14
CA TYR A 23 2.14 -15.26 0.84
C TYR A 23 1.11 -14.10 0.77
N ARG A 24 1.54 -12.88 0.46
CA ARG A 24 0.65 -11.71 0.36
C ARG A 24 -0.25 -11.72 -0.87
N LEU A 25 0.16 -12.40 -1.94
CA LEU A 25 -0.65 -12.48 -3.16
C LEU A 25 -1.94 -13.26 -2.94
N TRP A 26 -1.89 -14.30 -2.13
CA TRP A 26 -2.97 -15.26 -1.95
C TRP A 26 -3.70 -15.07 -0.63
N PRO A 27 -4.95 -15.59 -0.50
CA PRO A 27 -5.70 -15.58 0.75
C PRO A 27 -4.90 -16.23 1.89
N ASN A 28 -4.82 -15.52 3.02
CA ASN A 28 -4.09 -15.99 4.20
C ASN A 28 -4.69 -15.40 5.49
N SER A 29 -4.16 -15.78 6.65
CA SER A 29 -4.69 -15.35 7.95
C SER A 29 -4.53 -13.84 8.22
N SER A 30 -3.55 -13.19 7.60
CA SER A 30 -3.32 -11.75 7.72
C SER A 30 -4.08 -10.94 6.67
N PHE A 31 -4.31 -11.56 5.48
CA PHE A 31 -4.93 -10.92 4.32
C PHE A 31 -6.01 -11.83 3.73
N PHE A 32 -7.22 -11.71 4.23
CA PHE A 32 -8.33 -12.61 3.92
C PHE A 32 -8.50 -12.92 2.43
N LEU A 33 -8.44 -11.90 1.57
CA LEU A 33 -8.54 -12.09 0.11
C LEU A 33 -7.18 -12.31 -0.55
N GLY A 34 -6.09 -11.80 0.04
CA GLY A 34 -4.84 -11.59 -0.66
C GLY A 34 -4.93 -10.44 -1.67
N ILE A 35 -3.78 -9.97 -2.13
CA ILE A 35 -3.71 -8.79 -3.02
C ILE A 35 -4.26 -9.12 -4.41
N LEU A 36 -3.87 -10.26 -4.98
CA LEU A 36 -4.25 -10.64 -6.33
C LEU A 36 -5.76 -10.88 -6.48
N PRO A 37 -6.40 -11.77 -5.71
CA PRO A 37 -7.86 -11.92 -5.76
C PRO A 37 -8.61 -10.65 -5.37
N GLY A 38 -8.11 -9.88 -4.40
CA GLY A 38 -8.71 -8.60 -4.00
C GLY A 38 -8.75 -7.60 -5.15
N ALA A 39 -7.63 -7.41 -5.87
CA ALA A 39 -7.54 -6.52 -7.02
C ALA A 39 -8.43 -7.00 -8.20
N LEU A 40 -8.46 -8.31 -8.45
CA LEU A 40 -9.32 -8.88 -9.50
C LEU A 40 -10.81 -8.70 -9.18
N ILE A 41 -11.24 -8.99 -7.96
CA ILE A 41 -12.64 -8.81 -7.54
C ILE A 41 -13.04 -7.32 -7.58
N ALA A 42 -12.18 -6.42 -7.11
CA ALA A 42 -12.46 -4.99 -7.13
C ALA A 42 -12.57 -4.42 -8.56
N SER A 43 -11.76 -4.93 -9.51
CA SER A 43 -11.78 -4.47 -10.90
C SER A 43 -12.83 -5.17 -11.77
N LEU A 44 -13.33 -6.34 -11.38
CA LEU A 44 -14.22 -7.17 -12.18
C LEU A 44 -15.47 -6.44 -12.70
N PRO A 45 -16.21 -5.65 -11.89
CA PRO A 45 -17.38 -4.92 -12.39
C PRO A 45 -17.04 -3.93 -13.50
N ILE A 46 -15.88 -3.27 -13.39
CA ILE A 46 -15.40 -2.31 -14.41
C ILE A 46 -15.04 -3.06 -15.70
N TRP A 47 -14.37 -4.20 -15.58
CA TRP A 47 -14.02 -5.02 -16.74
C TRP A 47 -15.25 -5.58 -17.45
N ILE A 48 -16.27 -6.00 -16.72
CA ILE A 48 -17.56 -6.43 -17.31
C ILE A 48 -18.19 -5.27 -18.09
N ALA A 49 -18.24 -4.08 -17.48
CA ALA A 49 -18.79 -2.90 -18.13
C ALA A 49 -17.99 -2.49 -19.36
N LEU A 50 -16.65 -2.49 -19.27
CA LEU A 50 -15.75 -2.24 -20.40
C LEU A 50 -15.96 -3.25 -21.54
N TYR A 51 -16.06 -4.53 -21.23
CA TYR A 51 -16.33 -5.56 -22.21
C TYR A 51 -17.63 -5.31 -22.99
N ILE A 52 -18.71 -4.96 -22.28
CA ILE A 52 -20.01 -4.64 -22.89
C ILE A 52 -19.87 -3.43 -23.84
N VAL A 53 -19.21 -2.37 -23.39
CA VAL A 53 -19.04 -1.14 -24.16
C VAL A 53 -18.15 -1.36 -25.37
N ILE A 54 -17.02 -2.02 -25.20
CA ILE A 54 -16.06 -2.29 -26.31
C ILE A 54 -16.71 -3.22 -27.34
N ARG A 55 -17.39 -4.28 -26.92
CA ARG A 55 -18.09 -5.19 -27.83
C ARG A 55 -19.14 -4.49 -28.67
N ALA A 56 -19.90 -3.56 -28.06
CA ALA A 56 -20.91 -2.78 -28.77
C ALA A 56 -20.31 -1.83 -29.83
N ARG A 57 -19.04 -1.45 -29.67
CA ARG A 57 -18.40 -0.39 -30.45
C ARG A 57 -17.02 -0.76 -30.99
N ILE A 58 -16.73 -2.04 -31.15
CA ILE A 58 -15.40 -2.52 -31.57
C ILE A 58 -14.97 -1.93 -32.93
N LYS A 59 -15.93 -1.59 -33.81
CA LYS A 59 -15.69 -1.00 -35.10
C LYS A 59 -15.18 0.45 -35.05
N ASP A 60 -15.39 1.13 -33.93
CA ASP A 60 -15.01 2.54 -33.72
C ASP A 60 -13.54 2.68 -33.31
N TRP A 61 -12.84 1.54 -33.09
CA TRP A 61 -11.53 1.54 -32.46
C TRP A 61 -10.45 0.94 -33.36
N ARG A 62 -9.29 1.62 -33.40
CA ARG A 62 -8.08 1.01 -33.96
C ARG A 62 -7.58 -0.09 -33.02
N PRO A 63 -7.28 -1.28 -33.53
CA PRO A 63 -6.72 -2.35 -32.70
C PRO A 63 -5.47 -1.93 -31.93
N LEU A 64 -4.60 -1.13 -32.54
CA LEU A 64 -3.39 -0.62 -31.91
C LEU A 64 -3.69 0.21 -30.66
N ARG A 65 -4.72 1.07 -30.68
CA ARG A 65 -5.11 1.87 -29.52
C ARG A 65 -5.59 1.00 -28.36
N LEU A 66 -6.39 -0.02 -28.65
CA LEU A 66 -6.84 -0.99 -27.63
C LEU A 66 -5.66 -1.77 -27.05
N VAL A 67 -4.73 -2.21 -27.88
CA VAL A 67 -3.52 -2.93 -27.45
C VAL A 67 -2.67 -2.04 -26.53
N LEU A 68 -2.46 -0.77 -26.87
CA LEU A 68 -1.66 0.15 -26.05
C LEU A 68 -2.33 0.44 -24.69
N ILE A 69 -3.64 0.63 -24.67
CA ILE A 69 -4.38 0.81 -23.40
C ILE A 69 -4.29 -0.45 -22.54
N LEU A 70 -4.50 -1.61 -23.13
CA LEU A 70 -4.40 -2.89 -22.43
C LEU A 70 -2.97 -3.12 -21.90
N ALA A 71 -1.95 -2.84 -22.70
CA ALA A 71 -0.56 -2.95 -22.29
C ALA A 71 -0.25 -2.03 -21.11
N ALA A 72 -0.70 -0.77 -21.14
CA ALA A 72 -0.54 0.16 -20.02
C ALA A 72 -1.23 -0.35 -18.74
N LEU A 73 -2.46 -0.86 -18.86
CA LEU A 73 -3.18 -1.45 -17.72
C LEU A 73 -2.46 -2.67 -17.15
N ILE A 74 -1.91 -3.55 -18.02
CA ILE A 74 -1.14 -4.72 -17.58
C ILE A 74 0.13 -4.29 -16.86
N VAL A 75 0.88 -3.33 -17.41
CA VAL A 75 2.10 -2.83 -16.78
C VAL A 75 1.82 -2.22 -15.41
N LEU A 76 0.77 -1.40 -15.28
CA LEU A 76 0.39 -0.82 -13.99
C LEU A 76 -0.13 -1.88 -13.02
N PHE A 77 -0.87 -2.88 -13.48
CA PHE A 77 -1.33 -4.00 -12.66
C PHE A 77 -0.14 -4.79 -12.09
N LEU A 78 0.78 -5.21 -12.96
CA LEU A 78 1.97 -5.96 -12.55
C LEU A 78 2.89 -5.12 -11.65
N GLY A 79 3.09 -3.84 -11.99
CA GLY A 79 3.85 -2.91 -11.17
C GLY A 79 3.24 -2.75 -9.78
N GLY A 80 1.93 -2.57 -9.69
CA GLY A 80 1.20 -2.49 -8.42
C GLY A 80 1.33 -3.76 -7.58
N LEU A 81 1.26 -4.95 -8.22
CA LEU A 81 1.51 -6.21 -7.52
C LEU A 81 2.93 -6.27 -6.94
N VAL A 82 3.95 -5.92 -7.72
CA VAL A 82 5.35 -5.91 -7.25
C VAL A 82 5.53 -4.95 -6.08
N VAL A 83 4.97 -3.74 -6.16
CA VAL A 83 5.01 -2.76 -5.07
C VAL A 83 4.31 -3.30 -3.82
N SER A 84 3.13 -3.89 -3.98
CA SER A 84 2.35 -4.49 -2.88
C SER A 84 3.11 -5.63 -2.18
N LEU A 85 3.89 -6.40 -2.94
CA LEU A 85 4.73 -7.44 -2.37
C LEU A 85 5.87 -6.86 -1.53
N LYS A 86 6.48 -5.77 -1.98
CA LYS A 86 7.65 -5.17 -1.33
C LYS A 86 7.29 -4.32 -0.11
N ILE A 87 6.37 -3.40 -0.26
CA ILE A 87 6.09 -2.39 0.77
C ILE A 87 5.12 -2.89 1.84
N GLY A 88 4.61 -4.10 1.69
CA GLY A 88 3.87 -4.74 2.78
C GLY A 88 2.57 -4.08 3.19
N GLY A 89 1.93 -3.37 2.30
CA GLY A 89 0.73 -2.58 2.56
C GLY A 89 -0.52 -3.33 3.01
N GLY A 90 -0.38 -4.46 3.67
CA GLY A 90 -1.50 -5.19 4.28
C GLY A 90 -2.53 -5.71 3.28
N ALA A 91 -3.75 -5.92 3.77
CA ALA A 91 -4.88 -6.38 2.98
C ALA A 91 -5.42 -5.32 2.01
N ASN A 92 -4.88 -4.09 2.02
CA ASN A 92 -5.37 -3.04 1.17
C ASN A 92 -4.65 -3.02 -0.18
N VAL A 93 -5.46 -2.81 -1.20
CA VAL A 93 -5.02 -2.74 -2.60
C VAL A 93 -4.56 -1.34 -3.00
N HIS A 94 -4.20 -0.45 -2.05
CA HIS A 94 -3.85 0.95 -2.34
C HIS A 94 -2.62 1.08 -3.25
N ASN A 95 -1.69 0.13 -3.20
CA ASN A 95 -0.55 0.11 -4.14
C ASN A 95 -0.97 -0.15 -5.60
N MET A 96 -2.24 -0.53 -5.82
CA MET A 96 -2.85 -0.69 -7.14
C MET A 96 -3.54 0.59 -7.64
N ASP A 97 -3.43 1.72 -6.93
CA ASP A 97 -4.17 2.95 -7.24
C ASP A 97 -3.92 3.48 -8.64
N ALA A 98 -2.69 3.39 -9.15
CA ALA A 98 -2.37 3.79 -10.52
C ALA A 98 -3.13 2.93 -11.56
N TYR A 99 -3.23 1.62 -11.33
CA TYR A 99 -4.01 0.72 -12.17
C TYR A 99 -5.50 1.04 -12.10
N PHE A 100 -6.06 1.17 -10.89
CA PHE A 100 -7.49 1.48 -10.73
C PHE A 100 -7.84 2.85 -11.31
N SER A 101 -7.00 3.85 -11.12
CA SER A 101 -7.20 5.20 -11.67
C SER A 101 -7.23 5.18 -13.19
N LEU A 102 -6.26 4.54 -13.84
CA LEU A 102 -6.26 4.43 -15.30
C LEU A 102 -7.47 3.64 -15.79
N LEU A 103 -7.81 2.52 -15.13
CA LEU A 103 -8.97 1.69 -15.47
C LEU A 103 -10.28 2.50 -15.39
N LEU A 104 -10.47 3.30 -14.34
CA LEU A 104 -11.63 4.18 -14.18
C LEU A 104 -11.67 5.30 -15.21
N ILE A 105 -10.53 5.90 -15.55
CA ILE A 105 -10.43 6.91 -16.60
C ILE A 105 -10.84 6.31 -17.94
N VAL A 106 -10.28 5.16 -18.31
CA VAL A 106 -10.63 4.45 -19.56
C VAL A 106 -12.13 4.12 -19.58
N PHE A 107 -12.66 3.60 -18.47
CA PHE A 107 -14.07 3.31 -18.33
C PHE A 107 -14.95 4.57 -18.55
N ALA A 108 -14.63 5.67 -17.87
CA ALA A 108 -15.38 6.92 -18.00
C ALA A 108 -15.34 7.46 -19.44
N TYR A 109 -14.17 7.47 -20.08
CA TYR A 109 -14.03 7.91 -21.48
C TYR A 109 -14.88 7.10 -22.43
N LEU A 110 -14.96 5.79 -22.23
CA LEU A 110 -15.72 4.89 -23.09
C LEU A 110 -17.23 5.01 -22.87
N VAL A 111 -17.67 4.99 -21.62
CA VAL A 111 -19.11 5.07 -21.28
C VAL A 111 -19.70 6.40 -21.69
N PHE A 112 -19.01 7.50 -21.39
CA PHE A 112 -19.47 8.86 -21.72
C PHE A 112 -19.12 9.30 -23.15
N ALA A 113 -18.61 8.39 -23.97
CA ALA A 113 -18.25 8.67 -25.38
C ALA A 113 -17.32 9.88 -25.55
N ARG A 114 -16.35 10.08 -24.64
CA ARG A 114 -15.39 11.17 -24.68
C ARG A 114 -14.18 10.89 -25.59
N TYR A 115 -14.36 10.04 -26.59
CA TYR A 115 -13.35 9.70 -27.59
C TYR A 115 -13.85 10.04 -28.99
N ARG A 116 -12.92 10.17 -29.93
CA ARG A 116 -13.23 10.43 -31.34
C ARG A 116 -13.20 9.10 -32.11
N PRO A 117 -14.36 8.60 -32.58
CA PRO A 117 -14.43 7.41 -33.41
C PRO A 117 -13.66 7.61 -34.72
N GLU A 118 -13.16 6.52 -35.30
CA GLU A 118 -12.51 6.56 -36.60
C GLU A 118 -13.49 6.71 -37.75
N THR A 119 -14.72 6.31 -37.53
CA THR A 119 -15.81 6.45 -38.50
C THR A 119 -16.18 7.92 -38.77
N GLY A 120 -15.62 8.88 -38.02
CA GLY A 120 -15.94 10.31 -38.15
C GLY A 120 -17.29 10.72 -37.59
N GLU A 121 -18.09 9.77 -37.12
CA GLU A 121 -19.37 10.02 -36.48
C GLU A 121 -19.16 10.46 -35.02
N THR A 122 -20.16 11.14 -34.43
CA THR A 122 -20.13 11.50 -33.02
C THR A 122 -20.45 10.27 -32.18
N ALA A 123 -19.52 9.91 -31.28
CA ALA A 123 -19.77 8.82 -30.34
C ALA A 123 -20.95 9.17 -29.42
N GLN A 124 -21.85 8.21 -29.23
CA GLN A 124 -22.99 8.37 -28.31
C GLN A 124 -22.68 7.70 -26.97
N PRO A 125 -23.09 8.22 -25.82
CA PRO A 125 -22.95 7.54 -24.54
C PRO A 125 -23.60 6.15 -24.57
N VAL A 126 -23.00 5.19 -23.86
CA VAL A 126 -23.55 3.84 -23.74
C VAL A 126 -24.42 3.76 -22.50
N THR A 127 -25.66 3.33 -22.65
CA THR A 127 -26.52 3.02 -21.51
C THR A 127 -26.10 1.68 -20.93
N LEU A 128 -25.65 1.70 -19.70
CA LEU A 128 -25.33 0.49 -18.94
C LEU A 128 -26.61 -0.08 -18.33
N HIS A 129 -26.72 -1.42 -18.32
CA HIS A 129 -27.78 -2.07 -17.59
C HIS A 129 -27.68 -1.75 -16.09
N TRP A 130 -28.82 -1.55 -15.42
CA TRP A 130 -28.85 -1.13 -14.00
C TRP A 130 -28.07 -2.08 -13.07
N LEU A 131 -28.06 -3.39 -13.34
CA LEU A 131 -27.26 -4.37 -12.59
C LEU A 131 -25.75 -4.06 -12.62
N VAL A 132 -25.25 -3.59 -13.76
CA VAL A 132 -23.82 -3.20 -13.88
C VAL A 132 -23.54 -1.98 -13.01
N ILE A 133 -24.48 -1.02 -12.99
CA ILE A 133 -24.37 0.18 -12.14
C ILE A 133 -24.36 -0.23 -10.66
N VAL A 134 -25.26 -1.13 -10.26
CA VAL A 134 -25.28 -1.65 -8.87
C VAL A 134 -23.97 -2.34 -8.52
N LEU A 135 -23.42 -3.19 -9.41
CA LEU A 135 -22.15 -3.86 -9.18
C LEU A 135 -20.98 -2.88 -9.05
N LEU A 136 -20.97 -1.80 -9.83
CA LEU A 136 -19.97 -0.74 -9.73
C LEU A 136 -20.06 0.04 -8.43
N LEU A 137 -21.26 0.23 -7.89
CA LEU A 137 -21.50 1.01 -6.69
C LEU A 137 -21.39 0.19 -5.39
N ILE A 138 -21.49 -1.12 -5.45
CA ILE A 138 -21.47 -1.99 -4.26
C ILE A 138 -20.21 -1.73 -3.41
N ASN A 139 -19.05 -1.70 -4.03
CA ASN A 139 -17.76 -1.58 -3.33
C ASN A 139 -17.59 -0.19 -2.66
N PRO A 140 -17.75 0.93 -3.36
CA PRO A 140 -17.64 2.24 -2.74
C PRO A 140 -18.73 2.51 -1.69
N VAL A 141 -19.98 2.05 -1.94
CA VAL A 141 -21.06 2.20 -0.96
C VAL A 141 -20.79 1.35 0.29
N TRP A 142 -20.37 0.11 0.13
CA TRP A 142 -19.98 -0.75 1.25
C TRP A 142 -18.83 -0.15 2.06
N SER A 143 -17.78 0.34 1.40
CA SER A 143 -16.67 1.01 2.06
C SER A 143 -17.12 2.26 2.82
N PHE A 144 -18.01 3.06 2.22
CA PHE A 144 -18.57 4.23 2.88
C PHE A 144 -19.41 3.87 4.13
N ILE A 145 -20.20 2.80 4.06
CA ILE A 145 -21.01 2.32 5.20
C ILE A 145 -20.10 1.81 6.32
N GLN A 146 -19.03 1.06 5.98
CA GLN A 146 -18.14 0.46 6.98
C GLN A 146 -17.21 1.48 7.64
N PHE A 147 -16.66 2.39 6.88
CA PHE A 147 -15.63 3.32 7.34
C PHE A 147 -16.16 4.73 7.58
N GLY A 148 -17.40 4.99 7.17
CA GLY A 148 -18.02 6.31 7.24
C GLY A 148 -17.31 7.35 6.37
N PRO A 149 -17.58 8.65 6.59
CA PRO A 149 -17.00 9.74 5.81
C PRO A 149 -15.50 10.00 6.09
N GLY A 150 -14.78 9.08 6.71
CA GLY A 150 -13.35 9.21 7.01
C GLY A 150 -12.99 10.28 8.06
N PHE A 151 -13.96 11.02 8.53
CA PHE A 151 -13.81 11.97 9.62
C PHE A 151 -14.01 11.23 10.95
N GLY A 152 -13.02 10.41 11.34
CA GLY A 152 -12.97 9.91 12.70
C GLY A 152 -13.04 11.08 13.67
N SER A 153 -13.80 10.97 14.74
CA SER A 153 -13.77 11.94 15.83
C SER A 153 -12.34 11.98 16.38
N TYR A 154 -11.61 13.00 16.00
CA TYR A 154 -10.24 13.19 16.45
C TYR A 154 -10.31 13.67 17.90
N ASP A 155 -9.93 12.83 18.84
CA ASP A 155 -9.80 13.25 20.24
C ASP A 155 -8.50 14.05 20.40
N SER A 156 -8.61 15.34 20.13
CA SER A 156 -7.49 16.28 20.21
C SER A 156 -6.90 16.33 21.63
N ALA A 157 -7.72 16.21 22.65
CA ALA A 157 -7.28 16.27 24.06
C ALA A 157 -6.42 15.04 24.39
N ARG A 158 -6.86 13.86 23.99
CA ARG A 158 -6.10 12.62 24.15
C ARG A 158 -4.80 12.64 23.36
N THR A 159 -4.83 13.10 22.11
CA THR A 159 -3.63 13.22 21.28
C THR A 159 -2.62 14.18 21.91
N GLN A 160 -3.07 15.34 22.37
CA GLN A 160 -2.21 16.31 23.03
C GLN A 160 -1.59 15.73 24.31
N SER A 161 -2.35 15.02 25.12
CA SER A 161 -1.85 14.35 26.32
C SER A 161 -0.76 13.31 26.00
N VAL A 162 -0.98 12.49 24.96
CA VAL A 162 0.01 11.48 24.53
C VAL A 162 1.27 12.15 24.03
N MET A 163 1.14 13.22 23.21
CA MET A 163 2.29 13.96 22.70
C MET A 163 3.10 14.62 23.81
N THR A 164 2.43 15.20 24.80
CA THR A 164 3.11 15.77 25.98
C THR A 164 3.87 14.69 26.73
N SER A 165 3.24 13.57 27.03
CA SER A 165 3.91 12.45 27.73
C SER A 165 5.10 11.91 26.95
N LEU A 166 4.99 11.81 25.61
CA LEU A 166 6.10 11.36 24.77
C LEU A 166 7.26 12.35 24.80
N GLN A 167 6.97 13.67 24.77
CA GLN A 167 8.00 14.71 24.91
C GLN A 167 8.69 14.64 26.27
N ASP A 168 7.94 14.42 27.36
CA ASP A 168 8.50 14.27 28.69
C ASP A 168 9.49 13.09 28.77
N TYR A 169 9.15 11.94 28.17
CA TYR A 169 10.07 10.79 28.07
C TYR A 169 11.32 11.10 27.26
N VAL A 170 11.18 11.82 26.15
CA VAL A 170 12.30 12.27 25.31
C VAL A 170 13.23 13.17 26.14
N ASP A 171 12.68 14.17 26.82
CA ASP A 171 13.46 15.13 27.59
C ASP A 171 14.17 14.47 28.77
N GLN A 172 13.50 13.54 29.46
CA GLN A 172 14.12 12.75 30.52
C GLN A 172 15.28 11.90 29.98
N THR A 173 15.07 11.19 28.88
CA THR A 173 16.11 10.34 28.25
C THR A 173 17.33 11.16 27.81
N ASN A 174 17.09 12.35 27.25
CA ASN A 174 18.16 13.26 26.85
C ASN A 174 18.94 13.80 28.07
N ALA A 175 18.25 14.11 29.17
CA ALA A 175 18.89 14.56 30.42
C ALA A 175 19.81 13.48 31.02
N GLU A 176 19.50 12.22 30.81
CA GLU A 176 20.30 11.07 31.21
C GLU A 176 21.41 10.72 30.20
N GLY A 177 21.45 11.41 29.05
CA GLY A 177 22.42 11.18 27.96
C GLY A 177 22.18 9.91 27.16
N GLY A 178 20.94 9.40 27.17
CA GLY A 178 20.53 8.18 26.48
C GLY A 178 20.21 8.43 25.00
N GLU A 179 20.46 7.43 24.15
CA GLU A 179 20.08 7.44 22.73
C GLU A 179 18.61 6.98 22.56
N ILE A 180 17.87 7.63 21.66
CA ILE A 180 16.43 7.35 21.44
C ILE A 180 16.25 6.77 20.05
N LEU A 181 15.65 5.57 19.97
CA LEU A 181 15.32 4.91 18.72
C LEU A 181 13.81 5.00 18.43
N PHE A 182 13.46 5.57 17.27
CA PHE A 182 12.12 5.50 16.71
C PHE A 182 12.08 4.42 15.61
N ILE A 183 11.54 3.26 15.91
CA ILE A 183 11.28 2.21 14.92
C ILE A 183 10.07 2.58 14.07
N THR A 184 9.01 3.14 14.68
CA THR A 184 7.83 3.68 14.00
C THR A 184 7.63 5.15 14.35
N GLN A 185 6.61 5.79 13.78
CA GLN A 185 6.23 7.18 14.10
C GLN A 185 7.33 8.22 13.82
N ARG A 186 8.29 7.92 12.94
CA ARG A 186 9.40 8.82 12.58
C ARG A 186 8.95 10.17 12.02
N HIS A 187 7.73 10.23 11.48
CA HIS A 187 7.14 11.49 11.02
C HIS A 187 7.00 12.53 12.14
N LEU A 188 6.86 12.12 13.41
CA LEU A 188 6.82 13.05 14.55
C LEU A 188 8.13 13.85 14.67
N ILE A 189 9.26 13.24 14.30
CA ILE A 189 10.57 13.89 14.28
C ILE A 189 10.71 14.76 13.03
N SER A 190 10.45 14.18 11.84
CA SER A 190 10.64 14.89 10.57
C SER A 190 9.69 16.07 10.37
N MET A 191 8.52 16.06 11.03
CA MET A 191 7.56 17.17 11.04
C MET A 191 7.76 18.14 12.23
N HIS A 192 8.85 17.97 12.99
CA HIS A 192 9.14 18.80 14.18
C HIS A 192 8.02 18.83 15.23
N MET A 193 7.27 17.73 15.35
CA MET A 193 6.23 17.58 16.37
C MET A 193 6.82 17.22 17.75
N LEU A 194 8.05 16.71 17.77
CA LEU A 194 8.87 16.46 18.95
C LEU A 194 10.15 17.29 18.85
N ASN A 195 10.58 17.83 19.98
CA ASN A 195 11.80 18.62 20.08
C ASN A 195 12.95 17.78 20.64
N ASN A 196 14.19 18.19 20.31
CA ASN A 196 15.40 17.60 20.87
C ASN A 196 15.56 16.09 20.62
N VAL A 197 15.03 15.57 19.51
CA VAL A 197 15.23 14.19 19.10
C VAL A 197 16.14 14.14 17.88
N THR A 198 17.26 13.44 18.02
CA THR A 198 18.12 13.11 16.87
C THR A 198 17.59 11.83 16.23
N LEU A 199 17.29 11.89 14.93
CA LEU A 199 16.84 10.72 14.20
C LEU A 199 18.00 9.73 14.02
N VAL A 200 17.81 8.53 14.57
CA VAL A 200 18.64 7.35 14.27
C VAL A 200 18.16 6.79 12.93
N PRO A 201 18.99 6.81 11.87
CA PRO A 201 18.54 6.40 10.54
C PRO A 201 18.33 4.88 10.42
N GLU A 202 19.07 4.10 11.21
CA GLU A 202 18.99 2.66 11.24
C GLU A 202 17.69 2.18 11.88
N TYR A 203 17.31 0.92 11.62
CA TYR A 203 16.25 0.20 12.32
C TYR A 203 14.85 0.78 12.16
N GLU A 204 14.57 1.40 11.03
CA GLU A 204 13.18 1.70 10.66
C GLU A 204 12.37 0.41 10.47
N ARG A 205 11.07 0.47 10.75
CA ARG A 205 10.19 -0.70 10.70
C ARG A 205 10.24 -1.41 9.35
N GLU A 206 10.19 -0.66 8.26
CA GLU A 206 10.23 -1.18 6.89
C GLU A 206 11.58 -1.85 6.60
N ASP A 207 12.69 -1.23 7.02
CA ASP A 207 14.04 -1.78 6.87
C ASP A 207 14.20 -3.06 7.69
N LEU A 208 13.78 -3.06 8.96
CA LEU A 208 13.81 -4.24 9.82
C LEU A 208 12.97 -5.39 9.26
N MET A 209 11.81 -5.05 8.69
CA MET A 209 10.95 -6.04 8.05
C MET A 209 11.62 -6.63 6.79
N GLU A 210 12.25 -5.80 5.95
CA GLU A 210 12.98 -6.25 4.76
C GLU A 210 14.20 -7.11 5.13
N ILE A 211 14.97 -6.69 6.14
CA ILE A 211 16.10 -7.43 6.70
C ILE A 211 15.64 -8.81 7.20
N ALA A 212 14.53 -8.86 7.91
CA ALA A 212 13.97 -10.12 8.42
C ALA A 212 13.45 -11.03 7.29
N MET A 213 12.76 -10.45 6.30
CA MET A 213 12.25 -11.20 5.14
C MET A 213 13.38 -11.73 4.25
N ALA A 214 14.45 -10.94 4.11
CA ALA A 214 15.65 -11.33 3.37
C ALA A 214 16.49 -12.37 4.12
N ASN A 215 16.13 -12.73 5.37
CA ASN A 215 16.92 -13.57 6.26
C ASN A 215 18.37 -13.08 6.40
N ASN A 216 18.56 -11.75 6.42
CA ASN A 216 19.87 -11.14 6.62
C ASN A 216 20.29 -11.28 8.09
N THR A 217 20.88 -12.45 8.38
CA THR A 217 21.25 -12.83 9.75
C THR A 217 22.29 -11.89 10.36
N GLN A 218 23.15 -11.28 9.54
CA GLN A 218 24.17 -10.36 10.03
C GLN A 218 23.52 -9.05 10.56
N ALA A 219 22.67 -8.42 9.77
CA ALA A 219 22.00 -7.18 10.18
C ALA A 219 21.03 -7.42 11.36
N LEU A 220 20.33 -8.56 11.40
CA LEU A 220 19.52 -8.96 12.56
C LEU A 220 20.35 -9.19 13.82
N LYS A 221 21.58 -9.70 13.67
CA LYS A 221 22.51 -9.88 14.80
C LYS A 221 22.98 -8.53 15.32
N GLU A 222 23.30 -7.58 14.45
CA GLU A 222 23.69 -6.22 14.83
C GLU A 222 22.57 -5.51 15.59
N PHE A 223 21.35 -5.52 15.06
CA PHE A 223 20.17 -4.97 15.76
C PHE A 223 19.98 -5.60 17.15
N ARG A 224 20.08 -6.93 17.23
CA ARG A 224 19.96 -7.64 18.50
C ARG A 224 21.06 -7.24 19.48
N GLN A 225 22.30 -7.12 19.03
CA GLN A 225 23.43 -6.68 19.85
C GLN A 225 23.22 -5.26 20.38
N ASP A 226 22.73 -4.34 19.55
CA ASP A 226 22.47 -2.96 19.96
C ASP A 226 21.36 -2.90 21.01
N VAL A 227 20.32 -3.73 20.90
CA VAL A 227 19.25 -3.82 21.90
C VAL A 227 19.76 -4.49 23.19
N GLU A 228 20.49 -5.62 23.10
CA GLU A 228 21.05 -6.35 24.24
C GLU A 228 22.10 -5.54 25.01
N SER A 229 22.89 -4.72 24.30
CA SER A 229 23.85 -3.81 24.92
C SER A 229 23.22 -2.56 25.53
N GLN A 230 21.89 -2.41 25.43
CA GLN A 230 21.15 -1.22 25.90
C GLN A 230 21.65 0.08 25.26
N ARG A 231 22.08 0.05 23.99
CA ARG A 231 22.46 1.24 23.25
C ARG A 231 21.37 2.30 23.29
N PHE A 232 20.12 1.88 23.18
CA PHE A 232 18.95 2.77 23.21
C PHE A 232 18.32 2.78 24.59
N ALA A 233 18.28 3.94 25.22
CA ALA A 233 17.61 4.13 26.51
C ALA A 233 16.08 4.23 26.36
N LEU A 234 15.61 4.66 25.18
CA LEU A 234 14.18 4.70 24.83
C LEU A 234 13.97 4.13 23.42
N ILE A 235 13.01 3.22 23.28
CA ILE A 235 12.59 2.67 21.98
C ILE A 235 11.11 2.98 21.79
N VAL A 236 10.78 3.73 20.74
CA VAL A 236 9.40 4.08 20.36
C VAL A 236 8.94 3.18 19.24
N VAL A 237 7.87 2.42 19.48
CA VAL A 237 7.31 1.45 18.53
C VAL A 237 5.78 1.38 18.70
N ASP A 238 5.08 1.13 17.61
CA ASP A 238 3.64 0.83 17.66
C ASP A 238 3.37 -0.52 18.34
N PRO A 239 2.23 -0.68 19.02
CA PRO A 239 1.86 -1.98 19.54
C PRO A 239 1.75 -3.01 18.43
N LEU A 240 2.52 -4.08 18.54
CA LEU A 240 2.55 -5.17 17.55
C LEU A 240 1.31 -6.05 17.71
N ASN A 241 0.28 -5.77 16.94
CA ASN A 241 -0.92 -6.60 16.85
C ASN A 241 -0.73 -7.76 15.85
N TYR A 242 0.33 -8.57 16.03
CA TYR A 242 0.48 -9.79 15.24
C TYR A 242 -0.28 -10.94 15.89
N ASN A 243 -1.27 -11.49 15.18
CA ASN A 243 -1.88 -12.76 15.54
C ASN A 243 -0.90 -13.91 15.26
N ILE A 244 0.12 -14.04 16.09
CA ILE A 244 1.13 -15.10 16.00
C ILE A 244 0.53 -16.50 16.26
N LEU A 245 -0.70 -16.56 16.78
CA LEU A 245 -1.35 -17.80 17.22
C LEU A 245 -1.82 -18.73 16.09
N SER A 246 -1.86 -18.30 14.85
CA SER A 246 -2.38 -19.14 13.74
C SER A 246 -1.36 -20.13 13.17
N ARG A 247 -0.06 -20.00 13.47
CA ARG A 247 1.00 -20.87 12.91
C ARG A 247 1.24 -22.17 13.66
N ARG A 248 0.59 -22.41 14.81
CA ARG A 248 0.76 -23.66 15.59
C ARG A 248 -0.22 -24.77 15.24
N ARG A 249 -0.99 -24.65 14.16
CA ARG A 249 -1.95 -25.67 13.72
C ARG A 249 -1.83 -25.99 12.22
N ALA A 250 -0.64 -26.09 11.72
CA ALA A 250 -0.38 -26.74 10.43
C ALA A 250 0.75 -27.75 10.60
#